data_9ab013364f744edf3ded24ec16828219
#
_entry.id   9ab013364f744edf3ded24ec16828219
#
_cell.length_a   1.000
_cell.length_b   1.000
_cell.length_c   1.000
_cell.angle_alpha   90.00
_cell.angle_beta   90.00
_cell.angle_gamma   90.00
#
_symmetry.space_group_name_H-M   'P 1'
#
loop_
_entity.id
_entity.type
_entity.pdbx_description
1 polymer ?
#
loop_
_entity_poly.entity_id
_entity_poly.type
_entity_poly.pdbx_seq_one_letter_code
_entity_poly.pdbx_strand_id
1 'polypeptide(L)'
;MRGFEGGDIVRVPFPSTDRTTTAFRPALIVSRQALGDSGGLLWVLMITSAENRGWPGDVSIDDHLSAGLPVTSIVRTAKVATIEASRATPIGRLAPSTWDEVLRHIMANIGLV
;
A
#
# COMPACT_ATOMS: atom_id res chain seq x y z
N MET A 1 -15.25 -15.52 -5.00
CA MET A 1 -14.33 -14.77 -4.13
C MET A 1 -13.85 -13.54 -4.86
N ARG A 2 -13.91 -12.42 -4.21
CA ARG A 2 -13.45 -11.16 -4.81
C ARG A 2 -11.93 -11.09 -4.77
N GLY A 3 -11.32 -10.75 -5.89
CA GLY A 3 -9.88 -10.54 -5.93
C GLY A 3 -9.48 -9.18 -5.37
N PHE A 4 -8.19 -8.96 -5.30
CA PHE A 4 -7.62 -7.67 -4.89
C PHE A 4 -7.65 -6.69 -6.05
N GLU A 5 -7.75 -5.40 -5.74
CA GLU A 5 -7.68 -4.35 -6.76
C GLU A 5 -6.97 -3.12 -6.21
N GLY A 6 -6.53 -2.25 -7.10
CA GLY A 6 -5.88 -1.00 -6.69
C GLY A 6 -6.77 -0.17 -5.81
N GLY A 7 -6.19 0.38 -4.74
CA GLY A 7 -6.91 1.12 -3.73
C GLY A 7 -7.26 0.29 -2.49
N ASP A 8 -7.17 -1.03 -2.57
CA ASP A 8 -7.37 -1.87 -1.41
C ASP A 8 -6.19 -1.74 -0.46
N ILE A 9 -6.50 -1.68 0.84
CA ILE A 9 -5.48 -1.67 1.88
C ILE A 9 -5.43 -3.07 2.48
N VAL A 10 -4.22 -3.61 2.56
CA VAL A 10 -4.00 -4.97 3.04
C VAL A 10 -2.94 -4.96 4.12
N ARG A 11 -2.92 -6.03 4.90
CA ARG A 11 -1.86 -6.30 5.86
C ARG A 11 -0.98 -7.39 5.28
N VAL A 12 0.32 -7.14 5.29
CA VAL A 12 1.29 -8.04 4.67
C VAL A 12 2.47 -8.24 5.60
N PRO A 13 3.12 -9.42 5.53
CA PRO A 13 4.35 -9.64 6.30
C PRO A 13 5.54 -8.99 5.60
N PHE A 14 6.34 -8.26 6.39
CA PHE A 14 7.63 -7.75 5.92
C PHE A 14 8.70 -8.20 6.89
N PRO A 15 9.84 -8.65 6.40
CA PRO A 15 10.93 -9.01 7.28
C PRO A 15 11.44 -7.75 7.99
N SER A 16 11.75 -7.89 9.26
CA SER A 16 12.38 -6.81 10.01
C SER A 16 13.87 -6.73 9.63
N THR A 17 14.52 -5.65 10.07
CA THR A 17 15.93 -5.44 9.74
C THR A 17 16.85 -6.52 10.31
N ASP A 18 16.45 -7.20 11.37
CA ASP A 18 17.24 -8.26 11.96
C ASP A 18 17.04 -9.61 11.29
N ARG A 19 16.06 -9.70 10.37
CA ARG A 19 15.73 -10.90 9.61
C ARG A 19 15.27 -12.09 10.42
N THR A 20 15.16 -11.96 11.72
CA THR A 20 14.71 -13.05 12.58
C THR A 20 13.23 -12.97 12.91
N THR A 21 12.63 -11.79 12.71
CA THR A 21 11.22 -11.57 12.96
C THR A 21 10.53 -11.03 11.71
N THR A 22 9.24 -11.31 11.61
CA THR A 22 8.41 -10.79 10.55
C THR A 22 7.36 -9.88 11.18
N ALA A 23 7.36 -8.62 10.77
CA ALA A 23 6.34 -7.66 11.20
C ALA A 23 5.23 -7.60 10.16
N PHE A 24 4.00 -7.53 10.62
CA PHE A 24 2.87 -7.30 9.71
C PHE A 24 2.64 -5.79 9.59
N ARG A 25 2.52 -5.31 8.37
CA ARG A 25 2.39 -3.89 8.09
C ARG A 25 1.29 -3.64 7.08
N PRO A 26 0.62 -2.49 7.18
CA PRO A 26 -0.35 -2.11 6.16
C PRO A 26 0.36 -1.68 4.87
N ALA A 27 -0.31 -1.94 3.76
CA ALA A 27 0.20 -1.58 2.44
C ALA A 27 -0.98 -1.31 1.52
N LEU A 28 -0.76 -0.46 0.52
CA LEU A 28 -1.77 -0.09 -0.45
C LEU A 28 -1.51 -0.82 -1.76
N ILE A 29 -2.49 -1.55 -2.25
CA ILE A 29 -2.37 -2.23 -3.54
C ILE A 29 -2.46 -1.19 -4.65
N VAL A 30 -1.49 -1.20 -5.55
CA VAL A 30 -1.46 -0.29 -6.69
C VAL A 30 -1.46 -1.02 -8.03
N SER A 31 -1.28 -2.33 -8.04
CA SER A 31 -1.49 -3.09 -9.26
C SER A 31 -2.97 -3.15 -9.57
N ARG A 32 -3.28 -3.23 -10.84
CA ARG A 32 -4.66 -3.27 -11.30
C ARG A 32 -5.38 -4.50 -10.78
N GLN A 33 -4.67 -5.61 -10.70
CA GLN A 33 -5.12 -6.88 -10.18
C GLN A 33 -3.88 -7.70 -9.91
N ALA A 34 -4.05 -8.93 -9.46
CA ALA A 34 -2.93 -9.80 -9.20
C ALA A 34 -2.13 -10.05 -10.49
N LEU A 35 -0.82 -10.08 -10.36
CA LEU A 35 0.13 -10.15 -11.46
C LEU A 35 0.82 -11.51 -11.48
N GLY A 36 1.57 -11.78 -12.58
CA GLY A 36 2.32 -13.01 -12.73
C GLY A 36 1.51 -14.11 -13.39
N ASP A 37 2.15 -15.21 -13.74
CA ASP A 37 1.55 -16.30 -14.51
C ASP A 37 0.28 -16.87 -13.87
N SER A 38 0.29 -16.98 -12.54
CA SER A 38 -0.85 -17.54 -11.80
C SER A 38 -1.67 -16.45 -11.11
N GLY A 39 -1.39 -15.17 -11.36
CA GLY A 39 -2.06 -14.07 -10.67
C GLY A 39 -1.70 -14.00 -9.20
N GLY A 40 -0.51 -14.43 -8.83
CA GLY A 40 -0.12 -14.56 -7.43
C GLY A 40 0.65 -13.40 -6.84
N LEU A 41 0.89 -12.32 -7.59
CA LEU A 41 1.71 -11.20 -7.12
C LEU A 41 0.92 -9.92 -7.09
N LEU A 42 1.27 -9.04 -6.16
CA LEU A 42 0.68 -7.71 -6.03
C LEU A 42 1.80 -6.68 -5.92
N TRP A 43 1.60 -5.52 -6.53
CA TRP A 43 2.44 -4.36 -6.26
C TRP A 43 1.77 -3.53 -5.18
N VAL A 44 2.54 -3.17 -4.17
CA VAL A 44 2.02 -2.39 -3.06
C VAL A 44 2.94 -1.21 -2.75
N LEU A 45 2.35 -0.16 -2.18
CA LEU A 45 3.09 0.93 -1.56
C LEU A 45 2.99 0.78 -0.06
N MET A 46 4.08 1.07 0.65
CA MET A 46 4.08 0.97 2.10
C MET A 46 3.22 2.06 2.72
N ILE A 47 2.51 1.69 3.77
CA ILE A 47 1.79 2.62 4.64
C ILE A 47 2.49 2.63 5.98
N THR A 48 2.72 3.82 6.52
CA THR A 48 3.34 3.95 7.84
C THR A 48 2.63 5.04 8.63
N SER A 49 2.88 5.08 9.94
CA SER A 49 2.34 6.12 10.80
C SER A 49 2.74 7.51 10.31
N ALA A 50 1.83 8.47 10.44
CA ALA A 50 2.12 9.85 10.07
C ALA A 50 3.29 10.45 10.84
N GLU A 51 3.66 9.86 11.96
CA GLU A 51 4.86 10.28 12.71
C GLU A 51 6.12 10.12 11.87
N ASN A 52 6.12 9.21 10.92
CA ASN A 52 7.29 8.91 10.08
C ASN A 52 7.29 9.69 8.77
N ARG A 53 6.37 10.64 8.60
CA ARG A 53 6.28 11.40 7.35
C ARG A 53 7.54 12.21 7.09
N GLY A 54 7.75 12.57 5.85
CA GLY A 54 8.87 13.42 5.45
C GLY A 54 9.56 13.00 4.17
N TRP A 55 9.15 11.88 3.59
CA TRP A 55 9.67 11.52 2.27
C TRP A 55 8.91 12.30 1.19
N PRO A 56 9.60 12.74 0.14
CA PRO A 56 8.90 13.35 -1.00
C PRO A 56 7.85 12.40 -1.55
N GLY A 57 6.66 12.93 -1.80
CA GLY A 57 5.56 12.13 -2.34
C GLY A 57 4.73 11.39 -1.32
N ASP A 58 5.00 11.53 -0.02
CA ASP A 58 4.13 10.95 1.00
C ASP A 58 2.73 11.56 0.90
N VAL A 59 1.71 10.71 0.93
CA VAL A 59 0.30 11.13 0.83
C VAL A 59 -0.42 10.79 2.13
N SER A 60 -1.04 11.79 2.73
CA SER A 60 -1.76 11.61 4.00
C SER A 60 -3.06 10.84 3.81
N ILE A 61 -3.34 9.94 4.75
CA ILE A 61 -4.63 9.27 4.86
C ILE A 61 -5.37 9.93 6.02
N ASP A 62 -6.23 10.90 5.70
CA ASP A 62 -6.87 11.73 6.72
C ASP A 62 -7.90 10.94 7.52
N ASP A 63 -8.67 10.10 6.86
CA ASP A 63 -9.68 9.27 7.52
C ASP A 63 -9.15 7.85 7.69
N HIS A 64 -8.22 7.71 8.62
CA HIS A 64 -7.59 6.41 8.84
C HIS A 64 -8.56 5.33 9.33
N LEU A 65 -9.58 5.72 10.09
CA LEU A 65 -10.55 4.74 10.60
C LEU A 65 -11.37 4.13 9.47
N SER A 66 -11.85 4.94 8.54
CA SER A 66 -12.58 4.41 7.37
C SER A 66 -11.69 3.54 6.50
N ALA A 67 -10.40 3.79 6.50
CA ALA A 67 -9.44 3.01 5.72
C ALA A 67 -9.03 1.71 6.43
N GLY A 68 -9.50 1.49 7.65
CA GLY A 68 -9.18 0.28 8.42
C GLY A 68 -7.86 0.36 9.17
N LEU A 69 -7.31 1.57 9.37
CA LEU A 69 -6.02 1.76 10.00
C LEU A 69 -6.17 2.22 11.44
N PRO A 70 -5.29 1.79 12.34
CA PRO A 70 -5.41 2.12 13.76
C PRO A 70 -4.96 3.53 14.12
N VAL A 71 -4.14 4.16 13.27
CA VAL A 71 -3.58 5.50 13.53
C VAL A 71 -3.56 6.31 12.25
N THR A 72 -3.46 7.63 12.39
CA THR A 72 -3.24 8.51 11.25
C THR A 72 -1.98 8.07 10.52
N SER A 73 -2.09 7.86 9.22
CA SER A 73 -1.06 7.21 8.43
C SER A 73 -0.77 7.97 7.15
N ILE A 74 0.33 7.60 6.50
CA ILE A 74 0.67 8.11 5.17
C ILE A 74 0.96 6.93 4.24
N VAL A 75 0.69 7.14 2.95
CA VAL A 75 1.14 6.24 1.89
C VAL A 75 2.47 6.75 1.40
N ARG A 76 3.49 5.90 1.46
CA ARG A 76 4.83 6.25 0.98
C ARG A 76 4.95 5.87 -0.48
N THR A 77 4.66 6.81 -1.37
CA THR A 77 4.57 6.52 -2.80
C THR A 77 5.92 6.15 -3.42
N ALA A 78 7.02 6.51 -2.77
CA ALA A 78 8.35 6.17 -3.24
C ALA A 78 8.82 4.78 -2.81
N LYS A 79 8.05 4.09 -1.97
CA LYS A 79 8.46 2.79 -1.45
C LYS A 79 7.50 1.71 -1.94
N VAL A 80 7.85 1.11 -3.05
CA VAL A 80 7.06 0.07 -3.70
C VAL A 80 7.66 -1.31 -3.41
N ALA A 81 6.81 -2.31 -3.29
CA ALA A 81 7.24 -3.68 -3.10
C ALA A 81 6.34 -4.63 -3.87
N THR A 82 6.88 -5.78 -4.21
CA THR A 82 6.12 -6.88 -4.80
C THR A 82 5.92 -7.93 -3.71
N ILE A 83 4.68 -8.33 -3.51
CA ILE A 83 4.35 -9.33 -2.48
C ILE A 83 3.52 -10.45 -3.08
N GLU A 84 3.48 -11.58 -2.37
CA GLU A 84 2.61 -12.69 -2.76
C GLU A 84 1.18 -12.38 -2.31
N ALA A 85 0.23 -12.47 -3.24
CA ALA A 85 -1.18 -12.19 -2.96
C ALA A 85 -1.73 -13.10 -1.85
N SER A 86 -1.24 -14.33 -1.78
CA SER A 86 -1.69 -15.29 -0.76
C SER A 86 -1.34 -14.86 0.66
N ARG A 87 -0.42 -13.92 0.82
CA ARG A 87 0.02 -13.45 2.14
C ARG A 87 -0.62 -12.12 2.54
N ALA A 88 -1.49 -11.59 1.70
CA ALA A 88 -2.16 -10.32 1.95
C ALA A 88 -3.51 -10.53 2.59
N THR A 89 -3.80 -9.82 3.67
CA THR A 89 -5.08 -9.86 4.35
C THR A 89 -5.78 -8.51 4.18
N PRO A 90 -7.00 -8.48 3.63
CA PRO A 90 -7.71 -7.20 3.46
C PRO A 90 -8.00 -6.55 4.80
N ILE A 91 -7.78 -5.22 4.89
CA ILE A 91 -8.14 -4.45 6.08
C ILE A 91 -8.98 -3.22 5.78
N GLY A 92 -8.99 -2.76 4.54
CA GLY A 92 -9.80 -1.59 4.20
C GLY A 92 -9.60 -1.14 2.78
N ARG A 93 -10.02 0.10 2.52
CA ARG A 93 -9.92 0.67 1.20
C ARG A 93 -9.67 2.17 1.31
N LEU A 94 -8.87 2.69 0.40
CA LEU A 94 -8.55 4.11 0.36
C LEU A 94 -9.72 4.90 -0.22
N ALA A 95 -9.97 6.10 0.32
CA ALA A 95 -10.97 6.98 -0.23
C ALA A 95 -10.61 7.38 -1.67
N PRO A 96 -11.61 7.57 -2.56
CA PRO A 96 -11.32 7.87 -3.97
C PRO A 96 -10.45 9.10 -4.18
N SER A 97 -10.63 10.17 -3.41
CA SER A 97 -9.82 11.37 -3.57
C SER A 97 -8.37 11.14 -3.18
N THR A 98 -8.14 10.35 -2.14
CA THR A 98 -6.77 10.00 -1.73
C THR A 98 -6.13 9.07 -2.74
N TRP A 99 -6.91 8.12 -3.27
CA TRP A 99 -6.44 7.24 -4.33
C TRP A 99 -5.99 8.03 -5.56
N ASP A 100 -6.77 9.05 -5.97
CA ASP A 100 -6.40 9.90 -7.10
C ASP A 100 -5.06 10.62 -6.84
N GLU A 101 -4.86 11.08 -5.63
CA GLU A 101 -3.61 11.75 -5.27
C GLU A 101 -2.43 10.78 -5.34
N VAL A 102 -2.59 9.58 -4.83
CA VAL A 102 -1.56 8.54 -4.91
C VAL A 102 -1.22 8.23 -6.37
N LEU A 103 -2.24 8.08 -7.22
CA LEU A 103 -2.02 7.78 -8.63
C LEU A 103 -1.23 8.88 -9.33
N ARG A 104 -1.48 10.14 -9.02
CA ARG A 104 -0.70 11.24 -9.60
C ARG A 104 0.78 11.11 -9.26
N HIS A 105 1.10 10.75 -8.01
CA HIS A 105 2.49 10.55 -7.62
C HIS A 105 3.13 9.35 -8.32
N ILE A 106 2.39 8.24 -8.45
CA ILE A 106 2.90 7.07 -9.15
C ILE A 106 3.19 7.40 -10.61
N MET A 107 2.26 8.08 -11.28
CA MET A 107 2.43 8.45 -12.68
C MET A 107 3.64 9.34 -12.88
N ALA A 108 3.85 10.30 -11.97
CA ALA A 108 5.03 11.14 -12.02
C ALA A 108 6.31 10.34 -11.79
N ASN A 109 6.29 9.42 -10.84
CA ASN A 109 7.47 8.61 -10.51
C ASN A 109 7.88 7.69 -11.64
N ILE A 110 6.93 7.23 -12.45
CA ILE A 110 7.25 6.35 -13.59
C ILE A 110 7.34 7.12 -14.92
N GLY A 111 7.29 8.44 -14.85
CA GLY A 111 7.53 9.28 -16.02
C GLY A 111 6.36 9.44 -16.98
N LEU A 112 5.12 9.23 -16.52
CA LEU A 112 3.95 9.36 -17.37
C LEU A 112 3.35 10.77 -17.40
N VAL A 113 3.91 11.66 -16.61
CA VAL A 113 3.48 13.07 -16.61
C VAL A 113 4.67 14.00 -16.56
#